data_0fd858f994d9bc23ffc5543b10a776e1
#
_entry.id   0fd858f994d9bc23ffc5543b10a776e1
#
_cell.length_a   1.000
_cell.length_b   1.000
_cell.length_c   1.000
_cell.angle_alpha   90.00
_cell.angle_beta   90.00
_cell.angle_gamma   90.00
#
_symmetry.space_group_name_H-M   'P 1'
#
loop_
_entity.id
_entity.type
_entity.pdbx_description
1 polymer ?
#
loop_
_entity_poly.entity_id
_entity_poly.type
_entity_poly.pdbx_seq_one_letter_code
_entity_poly.pdbx_strand_id
1 'polypeptide(L)'
;MGKDPYQAARENMIHWQLIRRGVVDKRLLDVMEKIPRHLFVPPDCRENAYEDRPLPIGDGQTISQPYIVGLMTSLLDLQGGETVLEIGTGSGYQAAILARMAKLVHSVEHNLALARQAQGILHQINIGNVIIHPADGSLGWPDAAPYQAIIVTAAAPAVPEPLLEQLADGGRLVIPVGTRYRQSLELWQREGESCTHRSILPVTFVPLVGKHGWTDDKWH
;
A
#
# COMPACT_ATOMS: atom_id res chain seq x y z
N MET A 1 -32.84 -5.81 4.41
CA MET A 1 -31.45 -5.40 4.18
C MET A 1 -31.46 -4.42 3.01
N GLY A 2 -31.13 -3.15 3.23
CA GLY A 2 -31.01 -2.16 2.15
C GLY A 2 -29.93 -2.58 1.14
N LYS A 3 -30.14 -2.29 -0.15
CA LYS A 3 -29.08 -2.52 -1.17
C LYS A 3 -27.87 -1.65 -0.82
N ASP A 4 -26.68 -2.24 -0.87
CA ASP A 4 -25.41 -1.48 -0.75
C ASP A 4 -25.33 -0.48 -1.91
N PRO A 5 -25.33 0.84 -1.66
CA PRO A 5 -25.36 1.86 -2.73
C PRO A 5 -24.10 1.84 -3.59
N TYR A 6 -23.00 1.25 -3.08
CA TYR A 6 -21.71 1.18 -3.76
C TYR A 6 -21.44 -0.15 -4.48
N GLN A 7 -22.38 -1.10 -4.45
CA GLN A 7 -22.16 -2.43 -5.01
C GLN A 7 -21.79 -2.37 -6.50
N ALA A 8 -22.59 -1.69 -7.32
CA ALA A 8 -22.34 -1.59 -8.76
C ALA A 8 -21.01 -0.88 -9.07
N ALA A 9 -20.67 0.18 -8.32
CA ALA A 9 -19.40 0.90 -8.51
C ALA A 9 -18.20 0.00 -8.18
N ARG A 10 -18.32 -0.83 -7.15
CA ARG A 10 -17.29 -1.78 -6.73
C ARG A 10 -17.11 -2.92 -7.74
N GLU A 11 -18.18 -3.51 -8.24
CA GLU A 11 -18.17 -4.51 -9.30
C GLU A 11 -17.51 -3.97 -10.59
N ASN A 12 -17.84 -2.73 -10.96
CA ASN A 12 -17.20 -2.03 -12.08
C ASN A 12 -15.70 -1.82 -11.86
N MET A 13 -15.29 -1.40 -10.65
CA MET A 13 -13.88 -1.27 -10.26
C MET A 13 -13.14 -2.60 -10.46
N ILE A 14 -13.66 -3.70 -9.93
CA ILE A 14 -13.05 -5.02 -10.06
C ILE A 14 -12.93 -5.42 -11.54
N HIS A 15 -14.01 -5.30 -12.31
CA HIS A 15 -14.03 -5.76 -13.69
C HIS A 15 -13.16 -4.91 -14.62
N TRP A 16 -13.38 -3.58 -14.61
CA TRP A 16 -12.79 -2.69 -15.61
C TRP A 16 -11.41 -2.17 -15.25
N GLN A 17 -11.18 -1.92 -13.95
CA GLN A 17 -9.92 -1.32 -13.51
C GLN A 17 -8.88 -2.38 -13.14
N LEU A 18 -9.28 -3.58 -12.69
CA LEU A 18 -8.37 -4.63 -12.24
C LEU A 18 -8.26 -5.76 -13.28
N ILE A 19 -9.31 -6.54 -13.49
CA ILE A 19 -9.28 -7.73 -14.35
C ILE A 19 -8.85 -7.37 -15.78
N ARG A 20 -9.46 -6.35 -16.37
CA ARG A 20 -9.15 -5.90 -17.73
C ARG A 20 -7.73 -5.38 -17.90
N ARG A 21 -7.07 -5.02 -16.81
CA ARG A 21 -5.70 -4.52 -16.79
C ARG A 21 -4.69 -5.55 -16.26
N GLY A 22 -5.09 -6.83 -16.16
CA GLY A 22 -4.20 -7.94 -15.87
C GLY A 22 -4.02 -8.28 -14.38
N VAL A 23 -4.78 -7.68 -13.46
CA VAL A 23 -4.86 -8.15 -12.08
C VAL A 23 -5.85 -9.32 -12.06
N VAL A 24 -5.33 -10.55 -11.98
CA VAL A 24 -6.13 -11.77 -12.14
C VAL A 24 -6.13 -12.69 -10.92
N ASP A 25 -5.39 -12.35 -9.87
CA ASP A 25 -5.41 -13.10 -8.61
C ASP A 25 -6.82 -13.05 -8.01
N LYS A 26 -7.52 -14.19 -8.06
CA LYS A 26 -8.91 -14.31 -7.59
C LYS A 26 -9.06 -13.98 -6.11
N ARG A 27 -8.09 -14.39 -5.27
CA ARG A 27 -8.13 -14.11 -3.83
C ARG A 27 -8.02 -12.62 -3.55
N LEU A 28 -7.13 -11.93 -4.27
CA LEU A 28 -7.00 -10.47 -4.18
C LEU A 28 -8.27 -9.76 -4.66
N LEU A 29 -8.83 -10.17 -5.79
CA LEU A 29 -10.07 -9.59 -6.33
C LEU A 29 -11.24 -9.75 -5.35
N ASP A 30 -11.41 -10.95 -4.77
CA ASP A 30 -12.43 -11.23 -3.76
C ASP A 30 -12.24 -10.38 -2.48
N VAL A 31 -10.99 -10.11 -2.09
CA VAL A 31 -10.67 -9.22 -0.97
C VAL A 31 -11.02 -7.77 -1.29
N MET A 32 -10.58 -7.26 -2.45
CA MET A 32 -10.85 -5.88 -2.87
C MET A 32 -12.34 -5.61 -3.10
N GLU A 33 -13.11 -6.64 -3.50
CA GLU A 33 -14.56 -6.56 -3.60
C GLU A 33 -15.22 -6.42 -2.23
N LYS A 34 -14.69 -7.07 -1.18
CA LYS A 34 -15.26 -7.08 0.18
C LYS A 34 -14.86 -5.86 1.03
N ILE A 35 -13.66 -5.32 0.81
CA ILE A 35 -13.19 -4.15 1.58
C ILE A 35 -13.90 -2.87 1.10
N PRO A 36 -14.66 -2.20 1.98
CA PRO A 36 -15.48 -1.04 1.60
C PRO A 36 -14.62 0.22 1.44
N ARG A 37 -14.01 0.42 0.25
CA ARG A 37 -13.07 1.51 -0.03
C ARG A 37 -13.62 2.90 0.34
N HIS A 38 -14.94 3.12 0.21
CA HIS A 38 -15.61 4.38 0.56
C HIS A 38 -15.52 4.76 2.05
N LEU A 39 -15.16 3.82 2.94
CA LEU A 39 -14.91 4.13 4.35
C LEU A 39 -13.50 4.75 4.59
N PHE A 40 -12.60 4.60 3.62
CA PHE A 40 -11.20 5.05 3.70
C PHE A 40 -10.96 6.42 3.03
N VAL A 41 -12.03 7.10 2.66
CA VAL A 41 -12.00 8.46 2.11
C VAL A 41 -12.90 9.39 2.92
N PRO A 42 -12.66 10.71 2.90
CA PRO A 42 -13.56 11.69 3.51
C PRO A 42 -15.00 11.56 2.99
N PRO A 43 -16.01 11.98 3.78
CA PRO A 43 -17.43 11.84 3.41
C PRO A 43 -17.80 12.44 2.06
N ASP A 44 -17.22 13.57 1.70
CA ASP A 44 -17.42 14.29 0.43
C ASP A 44 -16.77 13.59 -0.78
N CYS A 45 -15.85 12.66 -0.55
CA CYS A 45 -15.20 11.86 -1.59
C CYS A 45 -15.84 10.47 -1.79
N ARG A 46 -16.83 10.06 -0.98
CA ARG A 46 -17.35 8.69 -0.97
C ARG A 46 -18.00 8.26 -2.26
N GLU A 47 -18.70 9.15 -2.94
CA GLU A 47 -19.34 8.87 -4.24
C GLU A 47 -18.31 8.52 -5.31
N ASN A 48 -17.11 9.10 -5.23
CA ASN A 48 -16.01 8.89 -6.16
C ASN A 48 -15.02 7.78 -5.70
N ALA A 49 -15.26 7.14 -4.56
CA ALA A 49 -14.31 6.23 -3.93
C ALA A 49 -13.84 5.07 -4.83
N TYR A 50 -14.66 4.66 -5.79
CA TYR A 50 -14.40 3.56 -6.71
C TYR A 50 -13.95 3.99 -8.10
N GLU A 51 -13.69 5.29 -8.32
CA GLU A 51 -13.11 5.79 -9.57
C GLU A 51 -11.63 5.41 -9.68
N ASP A 52 -11.14 5.25 -10.92
CA ASP A 52 -9.77 4.82 -11.23
C ASP A 52 -8.76 5.97 -11.12
N ARG A 53 -8.76 6.65 -9.96
CA ARG A 53 -7.85 7.75 -9.64
C ARG A 53 -7.54 7.83 -8.15
N PRO A 54 -6.43 8.47 -7.76
CA PRO A 54 -6.17 8.81 -6.37
C PRO A 54 -7.18 9.84 -5.86
N LEU A 55 -7.50 9.79 -4.55
CA LEU A 55 -8.38 10.75 -3.87
C LEU A 55 -7.69 11.33 -2.63
N PRO A 56 -7.93 12.60 -2.27
CA PRO A 56 -7.35 13.21 -1.09
C PRO A 56 -7.90 12.55 0.19
N ILE A 57 -7.03 12.42 1.20
CA ILE A 57 -7.37 11.90 2.54
C ILE A 57 -7.00 12.87 3.67
N GLY A 58 -6.57 14.07 3.34
CA GLY A 58 -6.08 15.09 4.27
C GLY A 58 -4.55 15.18 4.28
N ASP A 59 -4.03 16.24 4.88
CA ASP A 59 -2.59 16.49 5.10
C ASP A 59 -1.73 16.34 3.82
N GLY A 60 -2.28 16.70 2.65
CA GLY A 60 -1.59 16.55 1.36
C GLY A 60 -1.42 15.10 0.89
N GLN A 61 -2.00 14.13 1.59
CA GLN A 61 -1.91 12.72 1.27
C GLN A 61 -3.12 12.22 0.47
N THR A 62 -2.94 11.08 -0.20
CA THR A 62 -3.99 10.49 -1.03
C THR A 62 -4.12 8.98 -0.78
N ILE A 63 -5.34 8.46 -0.93
CA ILE A 63 -5.53 7.02 -1.16
C ILE A 63 -5.19 6.72 -2.62
N SER A 64 -4.34 5.74 -2.86
CA SER A 64 -3.90 5.37 -4.22
C SER A 64 -5.05 4.89 -5.10
N GLN A 65 -4.91 5.07 -6.41
CA GLN A 65 -5.80 4.54 -7.44
C GLN A 65 -6.05 3.04 -7.24
N PRO A 66 -7.28 2.53 -7.37
CA PRO A 66 -7.59 1.11 -7.16
C PRO A 66 -6.72 0.15 -7.97
N TYR A 67 -6.45 0.46 -9.23
CA TYR A 67 -5.56 -0.34 -10.07
C TYR A 67 -4.15 -0.47 -9.48
N ILE A 68 -3.58 0.63 -9.00
CA ILE A 68 -2.23 0.63 -8.42
C ILE A 68 -2.19 -0.21 -7.15
N VAL A 69 -3.20 -0.09 -6.28
CA VAL A 69 -3.35 -0.93 -5.08
C VAL A 69 -3.38 -2.42 -5.45
N GLY A 70 -4.22 -2.79 -6.41
CA GLY A 70 -4.33 -4.17 -6.89
C GLY A 70 -3.03 -4.68 -7.51
N LEU A 71 -2.40 -3.89 -8.38
CA LEU A 71 -1.14 -4.26 -9.03
C LEU A 71 -0.02 -4.44 -8.01
N MET A 72 0.20 -3.47 -7.12
CA MET A 72 1.26 -3.56 -6.10
C MET A 72 1.07 -4.77 -5.19
N THR A 73 -0.18 -5.04 -4.77
CA THR A 73 -0.48 -6.22 -3.95
C THR A 73 -0.24 -7.53 -4.73
N SER A 74 -0.62 -7.61 -5.99
CA SER A 74 -0.40 -8.81 -6.83
C SER A 74 1.08 -9.11 -7.04
N LEU A 75 1.93 -8.08 -7.13
CA LEU A 75 3.38 -8.25 -7.28
C LEU A 75 4.06 -8.85 -6.04
N LEU A 76 3.46 -8.73 -4.86
CA LEU A 76 3.97 -9.35 -3.63
C LEU A 76 3.78 -10.87 -3.62
N ASP A 77 2.84 -11.42 -4.40
CA ASP A 77 2.57 -12.86 -4.53
C ASP A 77 2.31 -13.56 -3.18
N LEU A 78 1.47 -12.96 -2.36
CA LEU A 78 1.18 -13.40 -0.99
C LEU A 78 0.39 -14.72 -0.99
N GLN A 79 0.80 -15.69 -0.15
CA GLN A 79 0.17 -17.00 -0.01
C GLN A 79 -0.68 -17.13 1.28
N GLY A 80 -0.60 -16.13 2.20
CA GLY A 80 -1.41 -16.04 3.42
C GLY A 80 -0.65 -16.30 4.71
N GLY A 81 0.59 -16.78 4.63
CA GLY A 81 1.44 -17.06 5.80
C GLY A 81 2.42 -15.94 6.18
N GLU A 82 2.49 -14.90 5.37
CA GLU A 82 3.54 -13.89 5.43
C GLU A 82 3.33 -12.90 6.58
N THR A 83 4.45 -12.41 7.11
CA THR A 83 4.53 -11.13 7.82
C THR A 83 4.94 -10.07 6.81
N VAL A 84 4.08 -9.06 6.65
CA VAL A 84 4.24 -7.99 5.66
C VAL A 84 4.58 -6.68 6.36
N LEU A 85 5.51 -5.92 5.79
CA LEU A 85 5.76 -4.53 6.17
C LEU A 85 5.14 -3.60 5.12
N GLU A 86 4.29 -2.69 5.57
CA GLU A 86 3.77 -1.57 4.79
C GLU A 86 4.43 -0.27 5.26
N ILE A 87 4.92 0.54 4.32
CA ILE A 87 5.42 1.89 4.57
C ILE A 87 4.46 2.90 3.95
N GLY A 88 3.85 3.73 4.81
CA GLY A 88 2.80 4.67 4.44
C GLY A 88 1.41 4.08 4.62
N THR A 89 0.92 3.99 5.86
CA THR A 89 -0.45 3.52 6.16
C THR A 89 -1.51 4.39 5.48
N GLY A 90 -1.31 5.72 5.50
CA GLY A 90 -2.23 6.68 4.92
C GLY A 90 -3.67 6.50 5.41
N SER A 91 -4.58 6.18 4.49
CA SER A 91 -5.99 5.88 4.82
C SER A 91 -6.20 4.55 5.55
N GLY A 92 -5.24 3.61 5.47
CA GLY A 92 -5.37 2.23 5.93
C GLY A 92 -6.01 1.26 4.91
N TYR A 93 -6.32 1.72 3.68
CA TYR A 93 -6.96 0.84 2.68
C TYR A 93 -6.03 -0.27 2.19
N GLN A 94 -4.77 0.06 1.89
CA GLN A 94 -3.76 -0.93 1.50
C GLN A 94 -3.50 -1.90 2.67
N ALA A 95 -3.37 -1.41 3.91
CA ALA A 95 -3.24 -2.24 5.11
C ALA A 95 -4.42 -3.21 5.27
N ALA A 96 -5.65 -2.76 5.01
CA ALA A 96 -6.85 -3.60 5.10
C ALA A 96 -6.83 -4.75 4.09
N ILE A 97 -6.36 -4.51 2.87
CA ILE A 97 -6.22 -5.53 1.83
C ILE A 97 -5.13 -6.53 2.22
N LEU A 98 -3.95 -6.03 2.62
CA LEU A 98 -2.83 -6.88 3.07
C LEU A 98 -3.24 -7.78 4.24
N ALA A 99 -4.01 -7.25 5.19
CA ALA A 99 -4.49 -8.01 6.35
C ALA A 99 -5.38 -9.21 5.98
N ARG A 100 -6.07 -9.17 4.85
CA ARG A 100 -6.87 -10.28 4.32
C ARG A 100 -6.06 -11.22 3.42
N MET A 101 -4.86 -10.81 3.02
CA MET A 101 -3.96 -11.56 2.13
C MET A 101 -2.80 -12.22 2.89
N ALA A 102 -2.44 -11.74 4.08
CA ALA A 102 -1.28 -12.15 4.87
C ALA A 102 -1.65 -12.54 6.31
N LYS A 103 -0.72 -13.13 7.04
CA LYS A 103 -0.87 -13.52 8.45
C LYS A 103 -0.84 -12.29 9.37
N LEU A 104 0.09 -11.38 9.16
CA LEU A 104 0.32 -10.21 10.00
C LEU A 104 0.86 -9.05 9.14
N VAL A 105 0.41 -7.83 9.42
CA VAL A 105 0.89 -6.62 8.77
C VAL A 105 1.44 -5.67 9.82
N HIS A 106 2.69 -5.27 9.67
CA HIS A 106 3.28 -4.12 10.33
C HIS A 106 3.17 -2.93 9.36
N SER A 107 2.53 -1.84 9.77
CA SER A 107 2.34 -0.66 8.92
C SER A 107 2.96 0.54 9.60
N VAL A 108 3.86 1.25 8.91
CA VAL A 108 4.56 2.41 9.46
C VAL A 108 3.99 3.68 8.85
N GLU A 109 3.60 4.64 9.70
CA GLU A 109 3.03 5.92 9.29
C GLU A 109 3.71 7.07 10.04
N HIS A 110 4.19 8.06 9.28
CA HIS A 110 4.84 9.23 9.84
C HIS A 110 3.83 10.22 10.44
N ASN A 111 2.64 10.32 9.84
CA ASN A 111 1.58 11.24 10.28
C ASN A 111 0.71 10.58 11.35
N LEU A 112 0.81 11.09 12.59
CA LEU A 112 0.06 10.58 13.74
C LEU A 112 -1.47 10.67 13.58
N ALA A 113 -1.97 11.69 12.88
CA ALA A 113 -3.41 11.86 12.67
C ALA A 113 -3.94 10.79 11.72
N LEU A 114 -3.25 10.53 10.60
CA LEU A 114 -3.58 9.47 9.67
C LEU A 114 -3.46 8.09 10.31
N ALA A 115 -2.40 7.83 11.09
CA ALA A 115 -2.23 6.58 11.81
C ALA A 115 -3.43 6.26 12.73
N ARG A 116 -3.90 7.24 13.51
CA ARG A 116 -5.07 7.10 14.40
C ARG A 116 -6.36 6.89 13.62
N GLN A 117 -6.56 7.63 12.53
CA GLN A 117 -7.74 7.49 11.67
C GLN A 117 -7.79 6.10 11.04
N ALA A 118 -6.69 5.64 10.45
CA ALA A 118 -6.57 4.31 9.87
C ALA A 118 -6.87 3.21 10.90
N GLN A 119 -6.30 3.31 12.11
CA GLN A 119 -6.56 2.38 13.21
C GLN A 119 -8.06 2.30 13.55
N GLY A 120 -8.75 3.45 13.60
CA GLY A 120 -10.18 3.51 13.85
C GLY A 120 -11.01 2.81 12.77
N ILE A 121 -10.67 3.03 11.49
CA ILE A 121 -11.36 2.39 10.35
C ILE A 121 -11.12 0.88 10.35
N LEU A 122 -9.88 0.44 10.54
CA LEU A 122 -9.54 -0.99 10.61
C LEU A 122 -10.31 -1.71 11.72
N HIS A 123 -10.41 -1.09 12.88
CA HIS A 123 -11.23 -1.62 13.99
C HIS A 123 -12.72 -1.70 13.63
N GLN A 124 -13.26 -0.65 12.99
CA GLN A 124 -14.67 -0.61 12.54
C GLN A 124 -15.04 -1.77 11.59
N ILE A 125 -14.09 -2.20 10.74
CA ILE A 125 -14.30 -3.30 9.78
C ILE A 125 -13.75 -4.65 10.26
N ASN A 126 -13.48 -4.78 11.58
CA ASN A 126 -13.00 -5.99 12.22
C ASN A 126 -11.71 -6.56 11.60
N ILE A 127 -10.72 -5.71 11.37
CA ILE A 127 -9.35 -6.08 11.02
C ILE A 127 -8.48 -5.95 12.26
N GLY A 128 -7.96 -7.07 12.77
CA GLY A 128 -7.18 -7.14 14.01
C GLY A 128 -5.72 -7.57 13.84
N ASN A 129 -5.29 -7.92 12.62
CA ASN A 129 -3.93 -8.36 12.31
C ASN A 129 -3.09 -7.28 11.60
N VAL A 130 -3.37 -6.01 11.87
CA VAL A 130 -2.54 -4.86 11.48
C VAL A 130 -2.04 -4.17 12.74
N ILE A 131 -0.73 -3.94 12.81
CA ILE A 131 -0.08 -3.16 13.88
C ILE A 131 0.48 -1.91 13.24
N ILE A 132 -0.07 -0.75 13.59
CA ILE A 132 0.40 0.55 13.06
C ILE A 132 1.46 1.12 13.98
N HIS A 133 2.61 1.50 13.41
CA HIS A 133 3.75 2.09 14.09
C HIS A 133 3.92 3.54 13.65
N PRO A 134 3.69 4.52 14.54
CA PRO A 134 4.01 5.92 14.27
C PRO A 134 5.53 6.14 14.27
N ALA A 135 6.15 6.17 13.07
CA ALA A 135 7.61 6.26 12.94
C ALA A 135 8.05 6.75 11.55
N ASP A 136 9.34 6.94 11.36
CA ASP A 136 9.97 7.16 10.05
C ASP A 136 10.01 5.85 9.25
N GLY A 137 9.13 5.73 8.26
CA GLY A 137 9.00 4.54 7.42
C GLY A 137 10.22 4.25 6.54
N SER A 138 11.07 5.24 6.27
CA SER A 138 12.30 5.02 5.48
C SER A 138 13.34 4.15 6.20
N LEU A 139 13.17 3.96 7.51
CA LEU A 139 13.96 3.05 8.34
C LEU A 139 13.38 1.64 8.41
N GLY A 140 12.16 1.42 7.87
CA GLY A 140 11.42 0.19 8.06
C GLY A 140 10.95 0.01 9.50
N TRP A 141 10.83 -1.26 9.91
CA TRP A 141 10.52 -1.66 11.28
C TRP A 141 11.33 -2.90 11.68
N PRO A 142 12.58 -2.72 12.13
CA PRO A 142 13.53 -3.83 12.33
C PRO A 142 13.11 -4.83 13.41
N ASP A 143 12.29 -4.41 14.40
CA ASP A 143 11.89 -5.25 15.54
C ASP A 143 11.10 -6.50 15.14
N ALA A 144 10.48 -6.50 13.95
CA ALA A 144 9.70 -7.61 13.44
C ALA A 144 10.27 -8.22 12.14
N ALA A 145 11.47 -7.78 11.72
CA ALA A 145 12.16 -8.37 10.56
C ALA A 145 12.65 -9.82 10.86
N PRO A 146 12.84 -10.67 9.82
CA PRO A 146 12.71 -10.35 8.40
C PRO A 146 11.25 -10.48 7.87
N TYR A 147 10.92 -9.69 6.82
CA TYR A 147 9.61 -9.68 6.18
C TYR A 147 9.60 -10.47 4.88
N GLN A 148 8.59 -11.31 4.65
CA GLN A 148 8.41 -12.01 3.39
C GLN A 148 7.95 -11.09 2.26
N ALA A 149 7.30 -9.97 2.63
CA ALA A 149 6.91 -8.95 1.66
C ALA A 149 6.99 -7.56 2.29
N ILE A 150 7.45 -6.58 1.50
CA ILE A 150 7.47 -5.16 1.86
C ILE A 150 6.76 -4.37 0.76
N ILE A 151 5.89 -3.45 1.12
CA ILE A 151 5.22 -2.54 0.19
C ILE A 151 5.41 -1.10 0.66
N VAL A 152 5.82 -0.23 -0.26
CA VAL A 152 6.00 1.20 0.02
C VAL A 152 4.99 1.99 -0.81
N THR A 153 4.11 2.72 -0.15
CA THR A 153 3.01 3.48 -0.77
C THR A 153 3.34 4.97 -0.96
N ALA A 154 4.62 5.31 -0.90
CA ALA A 154 5.18 6.65 -1.12
C ALA A 154 6.47 6.53 -1.95
N ALA A 155 6.81 7.55 -2.74
CA ALA A 155 7.96 7.52 -3.63
C ALA A 155 9.26 7.90 -2.93
N ALA A 156 10.30 7.05 -3.05
CA ALA A 156 11.64 7.33 -2.56
C ALA A 156 12.57 7.82 -3.69
N PRO A 157 13.62 8.62 -3.38
CA PRO A 157 14.62 9.02 -4.39
C PRO A 157 15.46 7.84 -4.87
N ALA A 158 15.68 6.87 -4.00
CA ALA A 158 16.30 5.57 -4.23
C ALA A 158 15.71 4.58 -3.24
N VAL A 159 15.87 3.29 -3.47
CA VAL A 159 15.38 2.27 -2.52
C VAL A 159 16.14 2.41 -1.20
N PRO A 160 15.44 2.61 -0.06
CA PRO A 160 16.09 2.66 1.24
C PRO A 160 16.78 1.33 1.58
N GLU A 161 18.08 1.37 1.85
CA GLU A 161 18.88 0.19 2.21
C GLU A 161 18.29 -0.58 3.40
N PRO A 162 17.79 0.08 4.48
CA PRO A 162 17.15 -0.63 5.59
C PRO A 162 15.97 -1.52 5.20
N LEU A 163 15.26 -1.20 4.13
CA LEU A 163 14.14 -2.03 3.66
C LEU A 163 14.64 -3.30 2.96
N LEU A 164 15.74 -3.22 2.21
CA LEU A 164 16.37 -4.39 1.59
C LEU A 164 16.98 -5.31 2.65
N GLU A 165 17.60 -4.76 3.69
CA GLU A 165 18.18 -5.53 4.81
C GLU A 165 17.11 -6.29 5.60
N GLN A 166 15.90 -5.70 5.75
CA GLN A 166 14.75 -6.28 6.46
C GLN A 166 13.94 -7.28 5.62
N LEU A 167 14.28 -7.45 4.34
CA LEU A 167 13.60 -8.40 3.44
C LEU A 167 14.13 -9.82 3.71
N ALA A 168 13.23 -10.79 3.86
CA ALA A 168 13.56 -12.20 3.99
C ALA A 168 14.17 -12.75 2.69
N ASP A 169 14.91 -13.85 2.78
CA ASP A 169 15.35 -14.59 1.59
C ASP A 169 14.11 -15.06 0.78
N GLY A 170 14.13 -14.86 -0.54
CA GLY A 170 12.98 -15.05 -1.42
C GLY A 170 11.91 -13.97 -1.31
N GLY A 171 12.04 -13.02 -0.37
CA GLY A 171 11.07 -11.96 -0.12
C GLY A 171 11.02 -10.93 -1.24
N ARG A 172 9.90 -10.19 -1.32
CA ARG A 172 9.62 -9.19 -2.36
C ARG A 172 9.36 -7.82 -1.76
N LEU A 173 9.95 -6.80 -2.38
CA LEU A 173 9.69 -5.39 -2.07
C LEU A 173 9.10 -4.71 -3.30
N VAL A 174 7.96 -4.03 -3.15
CA VAL A 174 7.34 -3.20 -4.18
C VAL A 174 7.38 -1.75 -3.74
N ILE A 175 8.02 -0.89 -4.54
CA ILE A 175 8.29 0.50 -4.17
C ILE A 175 8.28 1.42 -5.40
N PRO A 176 7.67 2.63 -5.33
CA PRO A 176 7.89 3.70 -6.29
C PRO A 176 9.25 4.37 -6.06
N VAL A 177 10.07 4.46 -7.11
CA VAL A 177 11.41 5.08 -7.06
C VAL A 177 11.53 6.15 -8.13
N GLY A 178 12.13 7.27 -7.79
CA GLY A 178 12.42 8.33 -8.75
C GLY A 178 12.21 9.73 -8.18
N THR A 179 12.21 10.71 -9.07
CA THR A 179 12.04 12.13 -8.73
C THR A 179 10.56 12.50 -8.61
N ARG A 180 10.27 13.73 -8.17
CA ARG A 180 8.89 14.26 -8.16
C ARG A 180 8.14 14.08 -9.50
N TYR A 181 8.86 14.17 -10.63
CA TYR A 181 8.27 14.20 -11.97
C TYR A 181 8.39 12.89 -12.74
N ARG A 182 9.27 11.99 -12.30
CA ARG A 182 9.53 10.72 -12.97
C ARG A 182 9.75 9.64 -11.93
N GLN A 183 8.75 8.80 -11.74
CA GLN A 183 8.82 7.67 -10.83
C GLN A 183 8.52 6.39 -11.60
N SER A 184 9.21 5.32 -11.25
CA SER A 184 8.94 3.97 -11.71
C SER A 184 8.51 3.11 -10.52
N LEU A 185 7.46 2.33 -10.69
CA LEU A 185 7.16 1.26 -9.75
C LEU A 185 8.18 0.14 -9.97
N GLU A 186 8.89 -0.25 -8.92
CA GLU A 186 9.89 -1.30 -8.96
C GLU A 186 9.48 -2.49 -8.10
N LEU A 187 9.77 -3.68 -8.59
CA LEU A 187 9.72 -4.92 -7.83
C LEU A 187 11.16 -5.39 -7.59
N TRP A 188 11.51 -5.52 -6.32
CA TRP A 188 12.77 -6.06 -5.83
C TRP A 188 12.53 -7.45 -5.25
N GLN A 189 13.47 -8.35 -5.44
CA GLN A 189 13.46 -9.70 -4.86
C GLN A 189 14.81 -10.01 -4.26
N ARG A 190 14.81 -10.54 -3.03
CA ARG A 190 16.01 -10.99 -2.35
C ARG A 190 16.32 -12.44 -2.74
N GLU A 191 17.58 -12.71 -3.06
CA GLU A 191 18.12 -14.05 -3.37
C GLU A 191 19.44 -14.21 -2.61
N GLY A 192 19.36 -14.82 -1.41
CA GLY A 192 20.50 -14.90 -0.50
C GLY A 192 20.98 -13.52 -0.03
N GLU A 193 22.25 -13.20 -0.35
CA GLU A 193 22.86 -11.91 0.01
C GLU A 193 22.63 -10.80 -1.02
N SER A 194 22.05 -11.11 -2.18
CA SER A 194 21.81 -10.16 -3.26
C SER A 194 20.33 -9.81 -3.41
N CYS A 195 20.05 -8.64 -4.02
CA CYS A 195 18.73 -8.27 -4.46
C CYS A 195 18.74 -7.97 -5.95
N THR A 196 17.79 -8.53 -6.67
CA THR A 196 17.52 -8.19 -8.07
C THR A 196 16.29 -7.31 -8.17
N HIS A 197 16.18 -6.49 -9.22
CA HIS A 197 14.99 -5.67 -9.41
C HIS A 197 14.59 -5.54 -10.86
N ARG A 198 13.32 -5.17 -11.07
CA ARG A 198 12.78 -4.80 -12.39
C ARG A 198 11.79 -3.63 -12.26
N SER A 199 11.84 -2.71 -13.23
CA SER A 199 10.83 -1.67 -13.39
C SER A 199 9.55 -2.27 -13.97
N ILE A 200 8.40 -1.86 -13.43
CA ILE A 200 7.07 -2.36 -13.81
C ILE A 200 6.37 -1.37 -14.74
N LEU A 201 6.14 -0.15 -14.25
CA LEU A 201 5.49 0.92 -15.02
C LEU A 201 5.75 2.30 -14.40
N PRO A 202 5.59 3.40 -15.16
CA PRO A 202 5.62 4.75 -14.62
C PRO A 202 4.44 4.99 -13.67
N VAL A 203 4.71 5.69 -12.56
CA VAL A 203 3.74 6.02 -11.52
C VAL A 203 3.93 7.45 -11.01
N THR A 204 2.98 7.92 -10.19
CA THR A 204 3.08 9.18 -9.45
C THR A 204 2.56 8.98 -8.05
N PHE A 205 3.43 9.08 -7.06
CA PHE A 205 3.14 8.97 -5.64
C PHE A 205 3.56 10.24 -4.90
N VAL A 206 2.98 10.42 -3.72
CA VAL A 206 3.46 11.38 -2.71
C VAL A 206 4.85 10.98 -2.22
N PRO A 207 5.66 11.92 -1.67
CA PRO A 207 7.01 11.60 -1.24
C PRO A 207 7.03 10.69 -0.02
N LEU A 208 7.97 9.75 0.01
CA LEU A 208 8.42 9.10 1.23
C LEU A 208 9.28 10.10 2.01
N VAL A 209 8.74 10.67 3.07
CA VAL A 209 9.47 11.59 3.96
C VAL A 209 10.22 10.79 5.02
N GLY A 210 11.51 11.11 5.23
CA GLY A 210 12.33 10.43 6.25
C GLY A 210 13.82 10.44 5.96
N LYS A 211 14.58 9.82 6.82
CA LYS A 211 16.06 9.80 6.77
C LYS A 211 16.61 9.27 5.45
N HIS A 212 15.99 8.21 4.90
CA HIS A 212 16.36 7.60 3.62
C HIS A 212 15.35 7.92 2.51
N GLY A 213 14.47 8.89 2.75
CA GLY A 213 13.47 9.41 1.82
C GLY A 213 13.79 10.81 1.35
N TRP A 214 12.75 11.59 1.09
CA TRP A 214 12.82 12.99 0.74
C TRP A 214 12.83 13.87 2.00
N THR A 215 13.56 14.97 1.94
CA THR A 215 13.38 16.11 2.86
C THR A 215 12.46 17.13 2.21
N ASP A 216 11.72 17.91 3.01
CA ASP A 216 10.70 18.84 2.51
C ASP A 216 11.26 19.83 1.46
N ASP A 217 12.50 20.27 1.64
CA ASP A 217 13.22 21.19 0.74
C ASP A 217 13.66 20.55 -0.60
N LYS A 218 13.76 19.21 -0.67
CA LYS A 218 14.18 18.49 -1.87
C LYS A 218 13.01 17.97 -2.73
N TRP A 219 11.80 17.97 -2.18
CA TRP A 219 10.61 17.59 -2.95
C TRP A 219 9.99 18.76 -3.70
N HIS A 220 10.28 20.00 -3.29
CA HIS A 220 9.87 21.25 -3.94
C HIS A 220 10.93 21.69 -4.94
#